data_e0ca818a4ac9edfc90776b44f6284d09
#
_entry.id   e0ca818a4ac9edfc90776b44f6284d09
#
_cell.length_a   1.000
_cell.length_b   1.000
_cell.length_c   1.000
_cell.angle_alpha   90.00
_cell.angle_beta   90.00
_cell.angle_gamma   90.00
#
_symmetry.space_group_name_H-M   'P 1'
#
loop_
_entity.id
_entity.type
_entity.pdbx_description
1 polymer ?
#
loop_
_entity_poly.entity_id
_entity_poly.type
_entity_poly.pdbx_seq_one_letter_code
_entity_poly.pdbx_strand_id
1 'polypeptide(L)'
;AGGETDNPDKATQAISQAWASLQAEGLQTELKGVNTQDNQATAQYELRWDLPGGRKFAYESSMTLTRTGNDWSVRWQPAVLHPELGANQHLELRSVPAKVANVVGSDGAVLLEPGRQYRILVDKDKVADVLGTMRRIAGELDALRGADKSVPSIDPVKKADEAKDVDGEYSVLTVNQAQGKRLEGALGGVEGVRMNEEPSLVRPDPSFAPDIMARVRSVVEEDLQGENGWKVVAATSEGNEVAKVGGEDPKASPSVHVSLSRKVQEAAQKAVDTRADSKTMMVVMRPSTGEVLAVAQSEKADEDGNVALMGQYPPGSTFKMLTAYAGLQKQGLTPDSIVGCPGTQDIGGRIVTNYNSFSLGSTQLENAFAKSCNTTFADISTKLKPGELKDVASQLSLIHIS
;
A
#
# COMPACT_ATOMS: atom_id res chain seq x y z
N ALA A 1 -25.32 -45.58 23.82
CA ALA A 1 -26.17 -45.48 25.01
C ALA A 1 -26.82 -44.07 24.94
N GLY A 2 -28.11 -43.99 24.65
CA GLY A 2 -28.84 -42.76 24.63
C GLY A 2 -29.19 -42.35 26.07
N GLY A 3 -28.32 -41.55 26.67
CA GLY A 3 -28.64 -40.86 27.90
C GLY A 3 -29.54 -39.68 27.62
N GLU A 4 -30.73 -39.65 28.18
CA GLU A 4 -31.59 -38.48 28.12
C GLU A 4 -31.02 -37.36 29.00
N THR A 5 -31.17 -36.09 28.60
CA THR A 5 -30.85 -34.95 29.45
C THR A 5 -32.15 -34.47 30.16
N ASP A 6 -32.00 -33.87 31.32
CA ASP A 6 -33.09 -33.24 32.06
C ASP A 6 -33.72 -32.03 31.33
N ASN A 7 -33.05 -31.47 30.30
CA ASN A 7 -33.51 -30.35 29.49
C ASN A 7 -33.09 -30.46 28.03
N PRO A 8 -33.68 -31.37 27.23
CA PRO A 8 -33.25 -31.67 25.87
C PRO A 8 -33.40 -30.49 24.93
N ASP A 9 -34.42 -29.64 25.09
CA ASP A 9 -34.64 -28.45 24.22
C ASP A 9 -33.50 -27.42 24.39
N LYS A 10 -33.16 -27.13 25.64
CA LYS A 10 -32.05 -26.18 25.91
C LYS A 10 -30.70 -26.74 25.47
N ALA A 11 -30.46 -28.05 25.64
CA ALA A 11 -29.24 -28.69 25.17
C ALA A 11 -29.12 -28.58 23.63
N THR A 12 -30.20 -28.91 22.92
CA THR A 12 -30.25 -28.87 21.47
C THR A 12 -30.05 -27.45 20.97
N GLN A 13 -30.72 -26.48 21.59
CA GLN A 13 -30.58 -25.07 21.24
C GLN A 13 -29.15 -24.56 21.43
N ALA A 14 -28.52 -24.86 22.58
CA ALA A 14 -27.16 -24.43 22.88
C ALA A 14 -26.12 -25.03 21.94
N ILE A 15 -26.26 -26.35 21.63
CA ILE A 15 -25.36 -27.03 20.68
C ILE A 15 -25.53 -26.44 19.26
N SER A 16 -26.78 -26.26 18.81
CA SER A 16 -27.06 -25.70 17.49
C SER A 16 -26.55 -24.26 17.37
N GLN A 17 -26.71 -23.45 18.41
CA GLN A 17 -26.19 -22.10 18.47
C GLN A 17 -24.66 -22.09 18.42
N ALA A 18 -23.99 -22.94 19.23
CA ALA A 18 -22.53 -23.07 19.21
C ALA A 18 -22.03 -23.51 17.84
N TRP A 19 -22.70 -24.49 17.20
CA TRP A 19 -22.37 -24.94 15.86
C TRP A 19 -22.42 -23.79 14.84
N ALA A 20 -23.50 -23.01 14.85
CA ALA A 20 -23.68 -21.86 13.95
C ALA A 20 -22.70 -20.72 14.23
N SER A 21 -22.53 -20.33 15.52
CA SER A 21 -21.70 -19.18 15.90
C SER A 21 -20.18 -19.49 15.81
N LEU A 22 -19.79 -20.74 15.96
CA LEU A 22 -18.44 -21.21 15.68
C LEU A 22 -18.18 -21.43 14.19
N GLN A 23 -19.25 -21.44 13.36
CA GLN A 23 -19.18 -21.85 11.95
C GLN A 23 -18.55 -23.26 11.81
N ALA A 24 -18.90 -24.16 12.74
CA ALA A 24 -18.23 -25.44 12.89
C ALA A 24 -18.44 -26.34 11.67
N GLU A 25 -17.37 -26.98 11.22
CA GLU A 25 -17.37 -27.97 10.13
C GLU A 25 -17.40 -29.39 10.66
N GLY A 26 -17.03 -29.58 11.94
CA GLY A 26 -17.03 -30.89 12.61
C GLY A 26 -16.93 -30.77 14.13
N LEU A 27 -17.34 -31.81 14.82
CA LEU A 27 -17.17 -31.97 16.26
C LEU A 27 -16.83 -33.43 16.57
N GLN A 28 -15.73 -33.64 17.26
CA GLN A 28 -15.34 -34.94 17.83
C GLN A 28 -15.38 -34.85 19.34
N THR A 29 -15.82 -35.95 19.98
CA THR A 29 -15.85 -36.04 21.43
C THR A 29 -15.13 -37.30 21.87
N GLU A 30 -14.32 -37.21 22.94
CA GLU A 30 -13.58 -38.32 23.51
C GLU A 30 -13.81 -38.37 25.00
N LEU A 31 -14.40 -39.50 25.49
CA LEU A 31 -14.60 -39.73 26.91
C LEU A 31 -13.26 -40.05 27.58
N LYS A 32 -12.86 -39.25 28.58
CA LYS A 32 -11.61 -39.44 29.33
C LYS A 32 -11.78 -40.28 30.61
N GLY A 33 -12.93 -40.14 31.28
CA GLY A 33 -13.20 -40.91 32.49
C GLY A 33 -14.59 -40.66 33.05
N VAL A 34 -15.05 -41.61 33.87
CA VAL A 34 -16.32 -41.52 34.62
C VAL A 34 -16.04 -41.89 36.07
N ASN A 35 -16.45 -41.04 36.97
CA ASN A 35 -16.45 -41.33 38.43
C ASN A 35 -17.89 -41.40 38.89
N THR A 36 -18.26 -42.56 39.48
CA THR A 36 -19.62 -42.82 39.93
C THR A 36 -19.66 -42.94 41.44
N GLN A 37 -20.58 -42.20 42.08
CA GLN A 37 -20.86 -42.25 43.50
C GLN A 37 -22.38 -42.37 43.71
N ASP A 38 -22.85 -43.51 44.18
CA ASP A 38 -24.27 -43.82 44.39
C ASP A 38 -25.14 -43.53 43.15
N ASN A 39 -25.99 -42.52 43.24
CA ASN A 39 -26.92 -42.12 42.19
C ASN A 39 -26.38 -40.90 41.35
N GLN A 40 -25.11 -40.57 41.52
CA GLN A 40 -24.48 -39.51 40.73
C GLN A 40 -23.22 -40.02 40.02
N ALA A 41 -22.96 -39.51 38.86
CA ALA A 41 -21.73 -39.75 38.14
C ALA A 41 -21.23 -38.43 37.53
N THR A 42 -19.90 -38.26 37.47
CA THR A 42 -19.25 -37.18 36.74
C THR A 42 -18.47 -37.78 35.59
N ALA A 43 -18.78 -37.37 34.38
CA ALA A 43 -18.04 -37.75 33.17
C ALA A 43 -17.14 -36.60 32.75
N GLN A 44 -15.86 -36.90 32.51
CA GLN A 44 -14.88 -35.97 31.92
C GLN A 44 -14.67 -36.37 30.47
N TYR A 45 -14.67 -35.38 29.58
CA TYR A 45 -14.53 -35.60 28.15
C TYR A 45 -13.83 -34.42 27.49
N GLU A 46 -13.23 -34.67 26.33
CA GLU A 46 -12.65 -33.68 25.47
C GLU A 46 -13.58 -33.41 24.27
N LEU A 47 -13.76 -32.15 23.93
CA LEU A 47 -14.41 -31.73 22.70
C LEU A 47 -13.38 -31.14 21.76
N ARG A 48 -13.43 -31.52 20.49
CA ARG A 48 -12.57 -31.02 19.41
C ARG A 48 -13.43 -30.55 18.28
N TRP A 49 -13.47 -29.24 18.13
CA TRP A 49 -14.19 -28.55 17.04
C TRP A 49 -13.28 -28.35 15.84
N ASP A 50 -13.79 -28.70 14.67
CA ASP A 50 -13.21 -28.33 13.39
C ASP A 50 -13.86 -27.01 12.94
N LEU A 51 -13.04 -25.96 12.76
CA LEU A 51 -13.48 -24.62 12.43
C LEU A 51 -12.99 -24.24 11.02
N PRO A 52 -13.62 -23.24 10.35
CA PRO A 52 -13.25 -22.82 9.01
C PRO A 52 -11.75 -22.50 8.86
N GLY A 53 -11.19 -22.87 7.71
CA GLY A 53 -9.77 -22.66 7.41
C GLY A 53 -8.83 -23.64 8.13
N GLY A 54 -9.32 -24.84 8.49
CA GLY A 54 -8.52 -25.90 9.09
C GLY A 54 -8.16 -25.65 10.56
N ARG A 55 -8.79 -24.69 11.21
CA ARG A 55 -8.56 -24.35 12.62
C ARG A 55 -9.11 -25.44 13.53
N LYS A 56 -8.42 -25.71 14.63
CA LYS A 56 -8.84 -26.69 15.64
C LYS A 56 -9.01 -25.99 16.97
N PHE A 57 -10.16 -26.23 17.61
CA PHE A 57 -10.45 -25.76 18.96
C PHE A 57 -10.79 -26.94 19.85
N ALA A 58 -9.91 -27.27 20.77
CA ALA A 58 -10.05 -28.44 21.66
C ALA A 58 -9.93 -28.01 23.13
N TYR A 59 -10.75 -28.62 23.95
CA TYR A 59 -10.77 -28.37 25.39
C TYR A 59 -11.42 -29.51 26.13
N GLU A 60 -11.15 -29.64 27.43
CA GLU A 60 -11.80 -30.58 28.33
C GLU A 60 -13.02 -29.95 28.99
N SER A 61 -14.05 -30.75 29.18
CA SER A 61 -15.25 -30.40 29.93
C SER A 61 -15.74 -31.57 30.77
N SER A 62 -16.74 -31.29 31.60
CA SER A 62 -17.34 -32.32 32.44
C SER A 62 -18.85 -32.18 32.48
N MET A 63 -19.55 -33.27 32.68
CA MET A 63 -20.99 -33.31 32.92
C MET A 63 -21.31 -34.14 34.16
N THR A 64 -22.34 -33.70 34.87
CA THR A 64 -22.91 -34.48 35.97
C THR A 64 -24.11 -35.26 35.46
N LEU A 65 -24.15 -36.52 35.78
CA LEU A 65 -25.27 -37.41 35.49
C LEU A 65 -25.97 -37.80 36.80
N THR A 66 -27.28 -37.95 36.75
CA THR A 66 -28.10 -38.44 37.87
C THR A 66 -28.82 -39.71 37.45
N ARG A 67 -28.84 -40.72 38.33
CA ARG A 67 -29.51 -41.98 38.08
C ARG A 67 -30.92 -41.94 38.64
N THR A 68 -31.89 -42.29 37.81
CA THR A 68 -33.29 -42.48 38.21
C THR A 68 -33.75 -43.87 37.77
N GLY A 69 -33.90 -44.76 38.72
CA GLY A 69 -34.15 -46.18 38.41
C GLY A 69 -32.91 -46.83 37.78
N ASN A 70 -33.06 -47.32 36.55
CA ASN A 70 -31.93 -47.90 35.78
C ASN A 70 -31.29 -46.97 34.78
N ASP A 71 -31.85 -45.78 34.62
CA ASP A 71 -31.41 -44.84 33.58
C ASP A 71 -30.60 -43.68 34.14
N TRP A 72 -29.57 -43.24 33.37
CA TRP A 72 -28.77 -42.09 33.68
C TRP A 72 -29.18 -40.93 32.80
N SER A 73 -29.43 -39.74 33.42
CA SER A 73 -29.71 -38.52 32.70
C SER A 73 -28.65 -37.46 32.97
N VAL A 74 -28.27 -36.71 31.95
CA VAL A 74 -27.34 -35.59 32.06
C VAL A 74 -28.06 -34.38 32.66
N ARG A 75 -27.52 -33.80 33.72
CA ARG A 75 -27.96 -32.53 34.26
C ARG A 75 -27.42 -31.42 33.36
N TRP A 76 -28.29 -30.89 32.50
CA TRP A 76 -27.88 -29.88 31.53
C TRP A 76 -27.58 -28.52 32.17
N GLN A 77 -26.42 -27.96 31.84
CA GLN A 77 -26.02 -26.58 32.10
C GLN A 77 -25.02 -26.15 31.00
N PRO A 78 -24.89 -24.82 30.70
CA PRO A 78 -23.98 -24.38 29.64
C PRO A 78 -22.55 -24.84 29.80
N ALA A 79 -22.09 -25.00 31.05
CA ALA A 79 -20.74 -25.53 31.36
C ALA A 79 -20.51 -26.95 30.84
N VAL A 80 -21.57 -27.72 30.53
CA VAL A 80 -21.43 -29.01 29.83
C VAL A 80 -20.84 -28.82 28.44
N LEU A 81 -21.21 -27.74 27.75
CA LEU A 81 -20.66 -27.42 26.43
C LEU A 81 -19.25 -26.82 26.54
N HIS A 82 -19.04 -25.89 27.47
CA HIS A 82 -17.71 -25.32 27.75
C HIS A 82 -17.64 -24.78 29.19
N PRO A 83 -16.56 -25.08 29.97
CA PRO A 83 -16.46 -24.73 31.40
C PRO A 83 -16.69 -23.24 31.70
N GLU A 84 -16.26 -22.36 30.80
CA GLU A 84 -16.36 -20.90 30.95
C GLU A 84 -17.72 -20.32 30.51
N LEU A 85 -18.68 -21.16 30.09
CA LEU A 85 -20.01 -20.68 29.71
C LEU A 85 -20.92 -20.51 30.93
N GLY A 86 -21.33 -19.27 31.16
CA GLY A 86 -22.38 -18.92 32.10
C GLY A 86 -23.78 -19.06 31.49
N ALA A 87 -24.81 -18.77 32.32
CA ALA A 87 -26.20 -18.74 31.86
C ALA A 87 -26.38 -17.70 30.73
N ASN A 88 -27.10 -18.07 29.68
CA ASN A 88 -27.39 -17.22 28.52
C ASN A 88 -26.14 -16.77 27.73
N GLN A 89 -25.06 -17.52 27.80
CA GLN A 89 -23.85 -17.30 27.00
C GLN A 89 -23.72 -18.41 25.96
N HIS A 90 -22.99 -18.10 24.89
CA HIS A 90 -22.69 -19.04 23.82
C HIS A 90 -21.23 -18.86 23.34
N LEU A 91 -20.70 -19.91 22.69
CA LEU A 91 -19.39 -19.84 22.02
C LEU A 91 -19.54 -19.12 20.67
N GLU A 92 -18.59 -18.24 20.37
CA GLU A 92 -18.55 -17.50 19.10
C GLU A 92 -17.14 -17.42 18.57
N LEU A 93 -16.97 -17.71 17.27
CA LEU A 93 -15.71 -17.53 16.56
C LEU A 93 -15.57 -16.09 16.05
N ARG A 94 -14.46 -15.44 16.38
CA ARG A 94 -14.14 -14.08 15.91
C ARG A 94 -12.78 -14.05 15.24
N SER A 95 -12.69 -13.33 14.14
CA SER A 95 -11.41 -12.97 13.53
C SER A 95 -10.72 -11.89 14.36
N VAL A 96 -9.40 -11.98 14.49
CA VAL A 96 -8.57 -10.97 15.12
C VAL A 96 -7.64 -10.41 14.02
N PRO A 97 -7.87 -9.17 13.54
CA PRO A 97 -7.06 -8.61 12.48
C PRO A 97 -5.59 -8.48 12.90
N ALA A 98 -4.68 -8.83 11.99
CA ALA A 98 -3.27 -8.54 12.16
C ALA A 98 -3.03 -7.02 12.07
N LYS A 99 -2.00 -6.56 12.76
CA LYS A 99 -1.52 -5.18 12.56
C LYS A 99 -0.84 -5.08 11.21
N VAL A 100 -1.28 -4.13 10.40
CA VAL A 100 -0.62 -3.77 9.14
C VAL A 100 0.74 -3.15 9.46
N ALA A 101 1.78 -3.54 8.71
CA ALA A 101 3.14 -3.06 8.94
C ALA A 101 3.36 -1.64 8.39
N ASN A 102 4.45 -1.00 8.82
CA ASN A 102 4.89 0.29 8.31
C ASN A 102 5.77 0.13 7.05
N VAL A 103 5.81 1.16 6.22
CA VAL A 103 6.85 1.35 5.21
C VAL A 103 7.90 2.29 5.77
N VAL A 104 9.15 1.86 5.76
CA VAL A 104 10.28 2.57 6.37
C VAL A 104 11.30 2.92 5.28
N GLY A 105 11.75 4.16 5.27
CA GLY A 105 12.79 4.64 4.37
C GLY A 105 14.20 4.17 4.76
N SER A 106 15.15 4.37 3.87
CA SER A 106 16.56 3.99 4.09
C SER A 106 17.25 4.75 5.23
N ASP A 107 16.67 5.85 5.68
CA ASP A 107 17.11 6.63 6.83
C ASP A 107 16.34 6.31 8.13
N GLY A 108 15.53 5.23 8.13
CA GLY A 108 14.74 4.79 9.27
C GLY A 108 13.45 5.57 9.51
N ALA A 109 13.14 6.54 8.67
CA ALA A 109 11.90 7.31 8.80
C ALA A 109 10.69 6.47 8.37
N VAL A 110 9.59 6.55 9.13
CA VAL A 110 8.31 5.97 8.70
C VAL A 110 7.75 6.83 7.57
N LEU A 111 7.52 6.21 6.41
CA LEU A 111 7.01 6.86 5.21
C LEU A 111 5.51 6.60 5.00
N LEU A 112 5.06 5.39 5.35
CA LEU A 112 3.65 5.02 5.42
C LEU A 112 3.40 4.24 6.72
N GLU A 113 2.26 4.49 7.34
CA GLU A 113 1.81 3.79 8.55
C GLU A 113 0.31 3.47 8.48
N PRO A 114 -0.16 2.47 9.22
CA PRO A 114 -1.59 2.22 9.36
C PRO A 114 -2.30 3.43 9.95
N GLY A 115 -3.36 3.85 9.28
CA GLY A 115 -4.18 4.98 9.71
C GLY A 115 -5.59 4.88 9.14
N ARG A 116 -6.25 6.01 9.02
CA ARG A 116 -7.59 6.11 8.46
C ARG A 116 -7.65 7.22 7.43
N GLN A 117 -8.51 7.03 6.45
CA GLN A 117 -8.82 8.02 5.43
C GLN A 117 -10.33 8.14 5.28
N TYR A 118 -10.79 9.23 4.69
CA TYR A 118 -12.18 9.42 4.32
C TYR A 118 -12.32 9.32 2.81
N ARG A 119 -13.23 8.48 2.36
CA ARG A 119 -13.65 8.38 0.97
C ARG A 119 -14.94 9.19 0.81
N ILE A 120 -14.94 10.13 -0.12
CA ILE A 120 -16.14 10.91 -0.48
C ILE A 120 -16.86 10.16 -1.58
N LEU A 121 -18.08 9.76 -1.30
CA LEU A 121 -18.97 9.01 -2.19
C LEU A 121 -20.17 9.86 -2.57
N VAL A 122 -20.58 9.79 -3.83
CA VAL A 122 -21.81 10.42 -4.34
C VAL A 122 -22.71 9.35 -4.94
N ASP A 123 -23.89 9.19 -4.37
CA ASP A 123 -24.93 8.34 -4.90
C ASP A 123 -25.72 9.15 -5.94
N LYS A 124 -25.44 8.91 -7.22
CA LYS A 124 -26.05 9.66 -8.34
C LYS A 124 -27.58 9.54 -8.41
N ASP A 125 -28.14 8.46 -7.87
CA ASP A 125 -29.57 8.21 -7.91
C ASP A 125 -30.33 8.96 -6.80
N LYS A 126 -29.60 9.50 -5.81
CA LYS A 126 -30.13 10.29 -4.69
C LYS A 126 -29.85 11.78 -4.83
N VAL A 127 -29.00 12.21 -5.76
CA VAL A 127 -28.73 13.64 -5.99
C VAL A 127 -29.55 14.16 -7.20
N ALA A 128 -30.22 15.28 -7.02
CA ALA A 128 -31.00 15.90 -8.11
C ALA A 128 -30.10 16.50 -9.21
N ASP A 129 -28.91 16.97 -8.86
CA ASP A 129 -27.90 17.58 -9.77
C ASP A 129 -26.51 17.09 -9.40
N VAL A 130 -26.00 16.11 -10.15
CA VAL A 130 -24.67 15.53 -9.95
C VAL A 130 -23.58 16.58 -10.15
N LEU A 131 -23.67 17.43 -11.20
CA LEU A 131 -22.67 18.46 -11.46
C LEU A 131 -22.66 19.54 -10.37
N GLY A 132 -23.83 19.97 -9.91
CA GLY A 132 -23.97 20.90 -8.79
C GLY A 132 -23.36 20.33 -7.51
N THR A 133 -23.58 19.05 -7.23
CA THR A 133 -22.98 18.34 -6.08
C THR A 133 -21.46 18.28 -6.21
N MET A 134 -20.91 17.97 -7.40
CA MET A 134 -19.45 17.97 -7.62
C MET A 134 -18.84 19.36 -7.47
N ARG A 135 -19.53 20.41 -7.92
CA ARG A 135 -19.10 21.81 -7.71
C ARG A 135 -19.08 22.19 -6.23
N ARG A 136 -20.07 21.73 -5.46
CA ARG A 136 -20.10 21.95 -4.01
C ARG A 136 -18.92 21.25 -3.33
N ILE A 137 -18.66 19.99 -3.66
CA ILE A 137 -17.50 19.24 -3.13
C ILE A 137 -16.19 19.97 -3.49
N ALA A 138 -16.02 20.41 -4.75
CA ALA A 138 -14.86 21.18 -5.19
C ALA A 138 -14.66 22.46 -4.38
N GLY A 139 -15.74 23.21 -4.15
CA GLY A 139 -15.71 24.44 -3.36
C GLY A 139 -15.26 24.23 -1.90
N GLU A 140 -15.74 23.16 -1.26
CA GLU A 140 -15.32 22.81 0.11
C GLU A 140 -13.85 22.36 0.17
N LEU A 141 -13.39 21.59 -0.84
CA LEU A 141 -11.98 21.23 -0.98
C LEU A 141 -11.09 22.46 -1.17
N ASP A 142 -11.47 23.39 -2.04
CA ASP A 142 -10.72 24.62 -2.31
C ASP A 142 -10.67 25.54 -1.09
N ALA A 143 -11.77 25.65 -0.36
CA ALA A 143 -11.82 26.38 0.91
C ALA A 143 -10.83 25.79 1.95
N LEU A 144 -10.80 24.46 2.06
CA LEU A 144 -9.88 23.78 2.96
C LEU A 144 -8.43 23.89 2.48
N ARG A 145 -8.18 23.86 1.15
CA ARG A 145 -6.86 24.01 0.51
C ARG A 145 -6.23 25.37 0.78
N GLY A 146 -7.04 26.38 1.04
CA GLY A 146 -6.55 27.70 1.46
C GLY A 146 -5.65 27.63 2.71
N ALA A 147 -5.98 26.74 3.66
CA ALA A 147 -5.23 26.53 4.89
C ALA A 147 -4.27 25.32 4.84
N ASP A 148 -4.59 24.32 4.02
CA ASP A 148 -3.82 23.06 3.88
C ASP A 148 -3.60 22.75 2.40
N LYS A 149 -2.42 23.08 1.89
CA LYS A 149 -2.05 22.87 0.48
C LYS A 149 -2.01 21.41 0.05
N SER A 150 -1.99 20.45 1.00
CA SER A 150 -2.06 19.02 0.70
C SER A 150 -3.46 18.53 0.33
N VAL A 151 -4.50 19.35 0.47
CA VAL A 151 -5.87 19.01 0.06
C VAL A 151 -5.92 18.91 -1.47
N PRO A 152 -6.36 17.77 -2.02
CA PRO A 152 -6.48 17.62 -3.47
C PRO A 152 -7.57 18.53 -4.05
N SER A 153 -7.37 19.00 -5.27
CA SER A 153 -8.42 19.65 -6.06
C SER A 153 -9.08 18.65 -7.00
N ILE A 154 -10.30 18.93 -7.42
CA ILE A 154 -11.01 18.15 -8.43
C ILE A 154 -11.54 19.06 -9.53
N ASP A 155 -11.63 18.53 -10.74
CA ASP A 155 -12.43 19.13 -11.82
C ASP A 155 -13.88 18.61 -11.68
N PRO A 156 -14.84 19.45 -11.28
CA PRO A 156 -16.22 19.01 -11.04
C PRO A 156 -16.92 18.54 -12.33
N VAL A 157 -16.55 19.06 -13.49
CA VAL A 157 -17.16 18.65 -14.78
C VAL A 157 -16.68 17.25 -15.13
N LYS A 158 -15.37 17.02 -15.07
CA LYS A 158 -14.76 15.72 -15.31
C LYS A 158 -15.30 14.66 -14.34
N LYS A 159 -15.40 14.99 -13.04
CA LYS A 159 -15.92 14.07 -12.02
C LYS A 159 -17.41 13.76 -12.21
N ALA A 160 -18.21 14.72 -12.65
CA ALA A 160 -19.61 14.49 -12.99
C ALA A 160 -19.77 13.59 -14.23
N ASP A 161 -18.89 13.72 -15.22
CA ASP A 161 -18.89 12.87 -16.40
C ASP A 161 -18.46 11.43 -16.04
N GLU A 162 -17.38 11.26 -15.27
CA GLU A 162 -16.92 9.96 -14.77
C GLU A 162 -18.02 9.23 -13.95
N ALA A 163 -18.81 9.95 -13.16
CA ALA A 163 -19.88 9.39 -12.35
C ALA A 163 -21.03 8.80 -13.18
N LYS A 164 -21.23 9.24 -14.44
CA LYS A 164 -22.29 8.71 -15.32
C LYS A 164 -22.11 7.25 -15.65
N ASP A 165 -20.84 6.82 -15.78
CA ASP A 165 -20.46 5.48 -16.21
C ASP A 165 -20.37 4.46 -15.07
N VAL A 166 -20.66 4.89 -13.83
CA VAL A 166 -20.60 4.03 -12.63
C VAL A 166 -22.02 3.71 -12.14
N ASP A 167 -22.28 2.45 -11.86
CA ASP A 167 -23.52 2.04 -11.21
C ASP A 167 -23.45 2.24 -9.70
N GLY A 168 -24.48 2.89 -9.12
CA GLY A 168 -24.58 3.17 -7.69
C GLY A 168 -23.72 4.35 -7.22
N GLU A 169 -22.97 4.16 -6.12
CA GLU A 169 -22.15 5.21 -5.52
C GLU A 169 -20.84 5.42 -6.27
N TYR A 170 -20.60 6.65 -6.70
CA TYR A 170 -19.33 7.06 -7.32
C TYR A 170 -18.34 7.56 -6.28
N SER A 171 -17.11 7.02 -6.31
CA SER A 171 -16.01 7.47 -5.45
C SER A 171 -15.33 8.70 -6.04
N VAL A 172 -15.58 9.88 -5.46
CA VAL A 172 -15.03 11.16 -5.97
C VAL A 172 -13.53 11.25 -5.73
N LEU A 173 -13.11 11.09 -4.47
CA LEU A 173 -11.72 11.05 -4.04
C LEU A 173 -11.60 10.55 -2.59
N THR A 174 -10.35 10.36 -2.16
CA THR A 174 -10.02 10.11 -0.74
C THR A 174 -9.20 11.26 -0.18
N VAL A 175 -9.42 11.57 1.10
CA VAL A 175 -8.68 12.57 1.86
C VAL A 175 -8.17 11.98 3.17
N ASN A 176 -7.15 12.58 3.77
CA ASN A 176 -6.65 12.12 5.07
C ASN A 176 -7.68 12.32 6.18
N GLN A 177 -7.46 11.68 7.33
CA GLN A 177 -8.42 11.70 8.44
C GLN A 177 -8.72 13.12 8.95
N ALA A 178 -7.72 14.00 9.05
CA ALA A 178 -7.93 15.37 9.53
C ALA A 178 -8.76 16.21 8.56
N GLN A 179 -8.49 16.07 7.25
CA GLN A 179 -9.25 16.70 6.17
C GLN A 179 -10.69 16.16 6.12
N GLY A 180 -10.85 14.83 6.22
CA GLY A 180 -12.15 14.16 6.20
C GLY A 180 -13.06 14.62 7.33
N LYS A 181 -12.56 14.72 8.56
CA LYS A 181 -13.34 15.23 9.72
C LYS A 181 -13.82 16.67 9.53
N ARG A 182 -13.02 17.52 8.85
CA ARG A 182 -13.45 18.90 8.54
C ARG A 182 -14.52 18.92 7.46
N LEU A 183 -14.34 18.13 6.41
CA LEU A 183 -15.31 18.02 5.29
C LEU A 183 -16.60 17.36 5.70
N GLU A 184 -16.59 16.42 6.66
CA GLU A 184 -17.79 15.76 7.18
C GLU A 184 -18.79 16.76 7.75
N GLY A 185 -18.32 17.82 8.44
CA GLY A 185 -19.17 18.90 8.93
C GLY A 185 -19.85 19.71 7.82
N ALA A 186 -19.19 19.87 6.66
CA ALA A 186 -19.69 20.65 5.54
C ALA A 186 -20.52 19.81 4.53
N LEU A 187 -20.14 18.55 4.35
CA LEU A 187 -20.71 17.65 3.34
C LEU A 187 -21.68 16.60 3.91
N GLY A 188 -21.61 16.27 5.19
CA GLY A 188 -22.42 15.20 5.81
C GLY A 188 -23.91 15.43 5.78
N GLY A 189 -24.37 16.69 5.56
CA GLY A 189 -25.80 17.03 5.39
C GLY A 189 -26.25 17.14 3.93
N VAL A 190 -25.38 16.86 2.96
CA VAL A 190 -25.69 16.94 1.53
C VAL A 190 -26.34 15.66 1.09
N GLU A 191 -27.58 15.74 0.57
CA GLU A 191 -28.30 14.57 0.09
C GLU A 191 -27.50 13.81 -0.97
N GLY A 192 -27.42 12.48 -0.82
CA GLY A 192 -26.66 11.61 -1.70
C GLY A 192 -25.13 11.69 -1.57
N VAL A 193 -24.59 12.52 -0.67
CA VAL A 193 -23.14 12.53 -0.36
C VAL A 193 -22.89 11.74 0.92
N ARG A 194 -21.94 10.82 0.87
CA ARG A 194 -21.53 10.02 2.02
C ARG A 194 -20.02 10.12 2.25
N MET A 195 -19.65 10.34 3.49
CA MET A 195 -18.26 10.31 3.93
C MET A 195 -17.99 8.96 4.61
N ASN A 196 -17.17 8.12 3.98
CA ASN A 196 -16.85 6.79 4.50
C ASN A 196 -15.43 6.78 5.09
N GLU A 197 -15.36 6.62 6.42
CA GLU A 197 -14.07 6.45 7.10
C GLU A 197 -13.63 5.00 6.98
N GLU A 198 -12.46 4.76 6.40
CA GLU A 198 -11.92 3.43 6.15
C GLU A 198 -10.45 3.31 6.62
N PRO A 199 -10.01 2.12 7.06
CA PRO A 199 -8.59 1.84 7.31
C PRO A 199 -7.78 2.06 6.03
N SER A 200 -6.59 2.63 6.17
CA SER A 200 -5.69 2.89 5.05
C SER A 200 -4.26 3.00 5.52
N LEU A 201 -3.31 2.90 4.59
CA LEU A 201 -1.96 3.35 4.80
C LEU A 201 -1.91 4.86 4.57
N VAL A 202 -1.47 5.59 5.56
CA VAL A 202 -1.38 7.05 5.52
C VAL A 202 0.08 7.50 5.59
N ARG A 203 0.35 8.66 5.01
CA ARG A 203 1.63 9.32 5.17
C ARG A 203 1.60 10.13 6.47
N PRO A 204 2.60 9.99 7.37
CA PRO A 204 2.70 10.85 8.55
C PRO A 204 2.76 12.34 8.17
N ASP A 205 3.44 12.64 7.06
CA ASP A 205 3.41 13.94 6.40
C ASP A 205 2.63 13.85 5.08
N PRO A 206 1.41 14.40 4.99
CA PRO A 206 0.60 14.33 3.77
C PRO A 206 1.23 15.01 2.56
N SER A 207 2.13 15.99 2.75
CA SER A 207 2.81 16.72 1.68
C SER A 207 4.02 15.95 1.12
N PHE A 208 4.49 14.92 1.84
CA PHE A 208 5.69 14.17 1.47
C PHE A 208 5.46 13.33 0.22
N ALA A 209 6.09 13.71 -0.89
CA ALA A 209 6.19 12.97 -2.15
C ALA A 209 4.92 12.17 -2.55
N PRO A 210 3.76 12.82 -2.74
CA PRO A 210 2.47 12.13 -2.87
C PRO A 210 2.46 11.08 -3.98
N ASP A 211 3.03 11.38 -5.14
CA ASP A 211 3.00 10.49 -6.30
C ASP A 211 3.89 9.26 -6.11
N ILE A 212 5.10 9.46 -5.57
CA ILE A 212 6.01 8.35 -5.28
C ILE A 212 5.43 7.47 -4.17
N MET A 213 4.85 8.06 -3.13
CA MET A 213 4.26 7.30 -2.03
C MET A 213 3.00 6.53 -2.46
N ALA A 214 2.22 7.04 -3.41
CA ALA A 214 1.11 6.31 -4.00
C ALA A 214 1.60 5.05 -4.76
N ARG A 215 2.70 5.17 -5.52
CA ARG A 215 3.32 4.04 -6.21
C ARG A 215 3.95 3.03 -5.25
N VAL A 216 4.68 3.50 -4.24
CA VAL A 216 5.21 2.62 -3.19
C VAL A 216 4.09 1.83 -2.56
N ARG A 217 3.00 2.49 -2.16
CA ARG A 217 1.83 1.85 -1.58
C ARG A 217 1.29 0.74 -2.49
N SER A 218 1.07 1.01 -3.78
CA SER A 218 0.51 0.02 -4.71
C SER A 218 1.39 -1.22 -4.88
N VAL A 219 2.70 -1.09 -4.69
CA VAL A 219 3.65 -2.21 -4.82
C VAL A 219 3.72 -3.05 -3.55
N VAL A 220 3.65 -2.41 -2.37
CA VAL A 220 3.94 -3.08 -1.09
C VAL A 220 2.68 -3.42 -0.28
N GLU A 221 1.49 -3.05 -0.73
CA GLU A 221 0.25 -3.17 0.06
C GLU A 221 -0.03 -4.61 0.52
N GLU A 222 0.26 -5.60 -0.33
CA GLU A 222 0.10 -7.02 -0.01
C GLU A 222 1.14 -7.48 1.02
N ASP A 223 2.39 -7.02 0.91
CA ASP A 223 3.49 -7.40 1.81
C ASP A 223 3.32 -6.85 3.23
N LEU A 224 2.49 -5.81 3.40
CA LEU A 224 2.23 -5.18 4.70
C LEU A 224 1.14 -5.89 5.50
N GLN A 225 0.36 -6.77 4.87
CA GLN A 225 -0.70 -7.52 5.53
C GLN A 225 -0.09 -8.64 6.36
N GLY A 226 -0.38 -8.66 7.66
CA GLY A 226 -0.05 -9.79 8.51
C GLY A 226 -1.07 -10.94 8.36
N GLU A 227 -0.79 -12.06 9.01
CA GLU A 227 -1.72 -13.18 9.12
C GLU A 227 -2.74 -12.88 10.23
N ASN A 228 -4.02 -12.82 9.87
CA ASN A 228 -5.09 -12.64 10.87
C ASN A 228 -5.12 -13.81 11.86
N GLY A 229 -5.22 -13.47 13.12
CA GLY A 229 -5.52 -14.41 14.18
C GLY A 229 -7.02 -14.74 14.25
N TRP A 230 -7.36 -15.59 15.19
CA TRP A 230 -8.74 -15.91 15.52
C TRP A 230 -8.88 -16.16 17.01
N LYS A 231 -10.08 -15.98 17.54
CA LYS A 231 -10.41 -16.31 18.93
C LYS A 231 -11.80 -16.92 19.00
N VAL A 232 -11.96 -17.84 19.92
CA VAL A 232 -13.27 -18.28 20.40
C VAL A 232 -13.54 -17.54 21.70
N VAL A 233 -14.73 -16.99 21.81
CA VAL A 233 -15.14 -16.24 23.00
C VAL A 233 -16.44 -16.81 23.57
N ALA A 234 -16.60 -16.73 24.89
CA ALA A 234 -17.90 -16.79 25.52
C ALA A 234 -18.56 -15.42 25.37
N ALA A 235 -19.71 -15.37 24.69
CA ALA A 235 -20.44 -14.13 24.40
C ALA A 235 -21.84 -14.16 25.00
N THR A 236 -22.38 -13.00 25.40
CA THR A 236 -23.79 -12.83 25.80
C THR A 236 -24.70 -12.92 24.57
N SER A 237 -26.02 -13.03 24.80
CA SER A 237 -27.04 -12.97 23.73
C SER A 237 -26.99 -11.68 22.90
N GLU A 238 -26.40 -10.59 23.43
CA GLU A 238 -26.22 -9.31 22.76
C GLU A 238 -24.88 -9.23 22.00
N GLY A 239 -24.07 -10.29 22.03
CA GLY A 239 -22.77 -10.34 21.36
C GLY A 239 -21.60 -9.71 22.14
N ASN A 240 -21.81 -9.34 23.43
CA ASN A 240 -20.70 -8.83 24.25
C ASN A 240 -19.77 -9.98 24.66
N GLU A 241 -18.47 -9.79 24.49
CA GLU A 241 -17.45 -10.73 24.92
C GLU A 241 -17.32 -10.74 26.44
N VAL A 242 -17.44 -11.94 27.01
CA VAL A 242 -17.25 -12.16 28.45
C VAL A 242 -15.86 -12.71 28.76
N ALA A 243 -15.43 -13.70 27.98
CA ALA A 243 -14.11 -14.32 28.13
C ALA A 243 -13.58 -14.83 26.78
N LYS A 244 -12.26 -14.75 26.59
CA LYS A 244 -11.56 -15.48 25.51
C LYS A 244 -11.26 -16.90 26.01
N VAL A 245 -11.79 -17.89 25.31
CA VAL A 245 -11.67 -19.30 25.70
C VAL A 245 -10.73 -20.12 24.80
N GLY A 246 -10.30 -19.56 23.67
CA GLY A 246 -9.33 -20.18 22.78
C GLY A 246 -8.95 -19.27 21.62
N GLY A 247 -8.03 -19.74 20.76
CA GLY A 247 -7.63 -19.02 19.57
C GLY A 247 -6.12 -18.92 19.38
N GLU A 248 -5.76 -18.28 18.29
CA GLU A 248 -4.38 -17.94 17.94
C GLU A 248 -4.27 -16.42 17.74
N ASP A 249 -3.22 -15.85 18.30
CA ASP A 249 -2.98 -14.42 18.14
C ASP A 249 -2.54 -14.10 16.70
N PRO A 250 -2.89 -12.93 16.17
CA PRO A 250 -2.49 -12.53 14.83
C PRO A 250 -0.98 -12.35 14.75
N LYS A 251 -0.41 -12.66 13.59
CA LYS A 251 1.00 -12.45 13.29
C LYS A 251 1.15 -11.17 12.46
N ALA A 252 1.79 -10.16 13.02
CA ALA A 252 2.11 -8.94 12.28
C ALA A 252 3.14 -9.22 11.19
N SER A 253 2.99 -8.60 10.02
CA SER A 253 4.05 -8.56 9.01
C SER A 253 5.22 -7.69 9.48
N PRO A 254 6.46 -8.00 9.10
CA PRO A 254 7.59 -7.09 9.31
C PRO A 254 7.41 -5.81 8.50
N SER A 255 8.01 -4.72 8.94
CA SER A 255 8.04 -3.47 8.17
C SER A 255 8.74 -3.67 6.83
N VAL A 256 8.16 -3.08 5.78
CA VAL A 256 8.77 -3.08 4.45
C VAL A 256 9.75 -1.90 4.36
N HIS A 257 10.98 -2.19 3.93
CA HIS A 257 12.01 -1.18 3.75
C HIS A 257 12.14 -0.79 2.27
N VAL A 258 12.14 0.51 2.01
CA VAL A 258 12.34 1.07 0.68
C VAL A 258 13.60 1.93 0.64
N SER A 259 14.18 2.10 -0.55
CA SER A 259 15.40 2.88 -0.73
C SER A 259 15.22 4.38 -0.53
N LEU A 260 14.01 4.90 -0.62
CA LEU A 260 13.73 6.32 -0.41
C LEU A 260 14.21 6.79 0.97
N SER A 261 14.86 7.96 1.00
CA SER A 261 15.27 8.63 2.24
C SER A 261 14.42 9.88 2.43
N ARG A 262 13.76 10.00 3.57
CA ARG A 262 12.97 11.19 3.88
C ARG A 262 13.79 12.47 3.82
N LYS A 263 14.99 12.45 4.43
CA LYS A 263 15.88 13.61 4.45
C LYS A 263 16.33 14.03 3.06
N VAL A 264 16.68 13.06 2.20
CA VAL A 264 17.12 13.33 0.83
C VAL A 264 15.96 13.83 -0.03
N GLN A 265 14.78 13.24 0.13
CA GLN A 265 13.57 13.66 -0.57
C GLN A 265 13.18 15.10 -0.22
N GLU A 266 13.18 15.47 1.06
CA GLU A 266 12.89 16.83 1.51
C GLU A 266 13.91 17.84 0.96
N ALA A 267 15.19 17.47 0.94
CA ALA A 267 16.24 18.32 0.37
C ALA A 267 16.10 18.48 -1.16
N ALA A 268 15.79 17.37 -1.86
CA ALA A 268 15.54 17.39 -3.31
C ALA A 268 14.33 18.23 -3.67
N GLN A 269 13.22 18.11 -2.92
CA GLN A 269 12.01 18.90 -3.13
C GLN A 269 12.28 20.39 -2.92
N LYS A 270 12.93 20.77 -1.82
CA LYS A 270 13.35 22.16 -1.57
C LYS A 270 14.21 22.72 -2.71
N ALA A 271 15.13 21.92 -3.25
CA ALA A 271 15.96 22.35 -4.37
C ALA A 271 15.15 22.58 -5.65
N VAL A 272 14.23 21.69 -5.97
CA VAL A 272 13.31 21.78 -7.11
C VAL A 272 12.39 22.99 -6.97
N ASP A 273 11.86 23.24 -5.78
CA ASP A 273 10.93 24.36 -5.50
C ASP A 273 11.56 25.74 -5.66
N THR A 274 12.90 25.84 -5.66
CA THR A 274 13.59 27.12 -6.03
C THR A 274 13.32 27.53 -7.47
N ARG A 275 12.81 26.61 -8.31
CA ARG A 275 12.47 26.81 -9.72
C ARG A 275 11.02 26.39 -10.00
N ALA A 276 10.11 26.71 -9.09
CA ALA A 276 8.69 26.35 -9.19
C ALA A 276 7.99 26.91 -10.46
N ASP A 277 8.52 27.98 -11.03
CA ASP A 277 8.08 28.60 -12.29
C ASP A 277 8.42 27.78 -13.54
N SER A 278 9.24 26.76 -13.41
CA SER A 278 9.75 25.92 -14.50
C SER A 278 9.44 24.44 -14.23
N LYS A 279 9.31 23.62 -15.29
CA LYS A 279 9.25 22.16 -15.16
C LYS A 279 10.63 21.65 -14.75
N THR A 280 10.82 21.49 -13.45
CA THR A 280 12.08 21.04 -12.83
C THR A 280 11.88 19.68 -12.18
N MET A 281 12.81 18.77 -12.43
CA MET A 281 12.75 17.39 -11.92
C MET A 281 14.12 17.00 -11.37
N MET A 282 14.11 16.15 -10.34
CA MET A 282 15.33 15.63 -9.72
C MET A 282 15.14 14.18 -9.30
N VAL A 283 16.07 13.32 -9.70
CA VAL A 283 16.20 11.95 -9.20
C VAL A 283 17.55 11.84 -8.51
N VAL A 284 17.57 11.41 -7.26
CA VAL A 284 18.78 11.22 -6.47
C VAL A 284 19.01 9.74 -6.28
N MET A 285 20.18 9.27 -6.68
CA MET A 285 20.57 7.86 -6.58
C MET A 285 21.86 7.69 -5.79
N ARG A 286 22.02 6.54 -5.14
CA ARG A 286 23.27 6.11 -4.53
C ARG A 286 24.07 5.31 -5.57
N PRO A 287 25.19 5.81 -6.10
CA PRO A 287 25.89 5.14 -7.20
C PRO A 287 26.42 3.74 -6.85
N SER A 288 26.79 3.51 -5.58
CA SER A 288 27.35 2.23 -5.13
C SER A 288 26.35 1.08 -5.09
N THR A 289 25.05 1.38 -4.97
CA THR A 289 24.00 0.36 -4.82
C THR A 289 22.90 0.45 -5.89
N GLY A 290 22.83 1.57 -6.62
CA GLY A 290 21.76 1.86 -7.57
C GLY A 290 20.43 2.27 -6.90
N GLU A 291 20.40 2.42 -5.58
CA GLU A 291 19.20 2.82 -4.84
C GLU A 291 18.73 4.22 -5.21
N VAL A 292 17.45 4.37 -5.49
CA VAL A 292 16.79 5.66 -5.66
C VAL A 292 16.44 6.20 -4.27
N LEU A 293 17.10 7.30 -3.88
CA LEU A 293 16.94 7.94 -2.57
C LEU A 293 15.86 9.01 -2.56
N ALA A 294 15.64 9.68 -3.70
CA ALA A 294 14.61 10.70 -3.86
C ALA A 294 14.16 10.85 -5.30
N VAL A 295 12.91 11.23 -5.48
CA VAL A 295 12.32 11.65 -6.76
C VAL A 295 11.46 12.89 -6.47
N ALA A 296 11.86 14.04 -6.97
CA ALA A 296 11.19 15.31 -6.74
C ALA A 296 10.90 16.02 -8.06
N GLN A 297 9.80 16.74 -8.11
CA GLN A 297 9.48 17.60 -9.25
C GLN A 297 8.68 18.83 -8.79
N SER A 298 8.74 19.89 -9.60
CA SER A 298 8.03 21.15 -9.31
C SER A 298 6.52 21.00 -9.56
N GLU A 299 5.71 21.84 -8.92
CA GLU A 299 4.26 21.91 -9.15
C GLU A 299 3.93 22.03 -10.64
N LYS A 300 4.72 22.81 -11.39
CA LYS A 300 4.56 22.95 -12.84
C LYS A 300 4.88 21.68 -13.63
N ALA A 301 5.78 20.84 -13.12
CA ALA A 301 6.06 19.55 -13.73
C ALA A 301 4.98 18.51 -13.37
N ASP A 302 4.33 18.63 -12.19
CA ASP A 302 3.22 17.77 -11.76
C ASP A 302 2.00 17.87 -12.68
N GLU A 303 1.82 19.02 -13.38
CA GLU A 303 0.76 19.19 -14.39
C GLU A 303 0.86 18.15 -15.52
N ASP A 304 2.06 17.68 -15.84
CA ASP A 304 2.32 16.66 -16.88
C ASP A 304 2.39 15.24 -16.31
N GLY A 305 2.08 15.04 -15.01
CA GLY A 305 2.19 13.78 -14.31
C GLY A 305 3.62 13.48 -13.82
N ASN A 306 3.97 12.22 -13.63
CA ASN A 306 5.27 11.82 -13.09
C ASN A 306 6.38 11.89 -14.16
N VAL A 307 6.76 13.08 -14.56
CA VAL A 307 7.78 13.28 -15.60
C VAL A 307 9.20 13.06 -15.12
N ALA A 308 9.46 13.09 -13.81
CA ALA A 308 10.76 12.78 -13.23
C ALA A 308 11.21 11.34 -13.54
N LEU A 309 10.27 10.39 -13.65
CA LEU A 309 10.55 8.99 -13.96
C LEU A 309 10.08 8.56 -15.36
N MET A 310 9.03 9.20 -15.89
CA MET A 310 8.37 8.77 -17.13
C MET A 310 8.56 9.76 -18.29
N GLY A 311 9.10 10.93 -18.00
CA GLY A 311 9.30 11.97 -19.02
C GLY A 311 10.34 11.55 -20.06
N GLN A 312 10.05 11.84 -21.33
CA GLN A 312 10.98 11.61 -22.43
C GLN A 312 11.55 12.97 -22.89
N TYR A 313 12.80 13.20 -22.56
CA TYR A 313 13.50 14.44 -22.88
C TYR A 313 14.76 14.17 -23.72
N PRO A 314 15.10 15.09 -24.65
CA PRO A 314 16.40 14.99 -25.35
C PRO A 314 17.54 15.01 -24.33
N PRO A 315 18.49 14.07 -24.39
CA PRO A 315 19.59 13.98 -23.44
C PRO A 315 20.57 15.14 -23.52
N GLY A 316 20.57 15.88 -24.62
CA GLY A 316 21.50 16.99 -24.85
C GLY A 316 22.96 16.50 -24.75
N SER A 317 23.79 17.34 -24.14
CA SER A 317 25.23 17.04 -24.01
C SER A 317 25.56 15.91 -23.04
N THR A 318 24.61 15.41 -22.25
CA THR A 318 24.86 14.20 -21.44
C THR A 318 25.08 12.97 -22.34
N PHE A 319 24.55 12.98 -23.56
CA PHE A 319 24.81 11.92 -24.55
C PHE A 319 26.29 11.80 -24.95
N LYS A 320 27.09 12.86 -24.76
CA LYS A 320 28.53 12.83 -25.03
C LYS A 320 29.31 11.86 -24.14
N MET A 321 28.78 11.51 -22.96
CA MET A 321 29.35 10.44 -22.13
C MET A 321 29.39 9.12 -22.90
N LEU A 322 28.30 8.80 -23.61
CA LEU A 322 28.20 7.60 -24.42
C LEU A 322 29.16 7.65 -25.62
N THR A 323 29.20 8.81 -26.33
CA THR A 323 30.08 8.98 -27.48
C THR A 323 31.58 8.97 -27.06
N ALA A 324 31.92 9.57 -25.91
CA ALA A 324 33.27 9.52 -25.36
C ALA A 324 33.69 8.09 -25.05
N TYR A 325 32.81 7.35 -24.33
CA TYR A 325 33.08 5.94 -23.99
C TYR A 325 33.27 5.06 -25.25
N ALA A 326 32.42 5.29 -26.26
CA ALA A 326 32.59 4.63 -27.55
C ALA A 326 33.92 4.97 -28.22
N GLY A 327 34.37 6.23 -28.20
CA GLY A 327 35.68 6.63 -28.68
C GLY A 327 36.86 5.95 -27.96
N LEU A 328 36.75 5.86 -26.63
CA LEU A 328 37.73 5.16 -25.82
C LEU A 328 37.81 3.66 -26.19
N GLN A 329 36.65 2.98 -26.27
CA GLN A 329 36.61 1.53 -26.50
C GLN A 329 36.88 1.11 -27.94
N LYS A 330 36.33 1.85 -28.92
CA LYS A 330 36.30 1.41 -30.32
C LYS A 330 37.36 2.08 -31.20
N GLN A 331 37.88 3.25 -30.79
CA GLN A 331 38.85 4.01 -31.54
C GLN A 331 40.23 4.10 -30.83
N GLY A 332 40.36 3.50 -29.64
CA GLY A 332 41.57 3.54 -28.86
C GLY A 332 41.97 4.93 -28.36
N LEU A 333 41.02 5.84 -28.26
CA LEU A 333 41.27 7.16 -27.69
C LEU A 333 41.55 7.03 -26.18
N THR A 334 42.29 7.98 -25.66
CA THR A 334 42.54 8.16 -24.22
C THR A 334 42.12 9.59 -23.82
N PRO A 335 41.96 9.90 -22.55
CA PRO A 335 41.71 11.29 -22.11
C PRO A 335 42.74 12.30 -22.63
N ASP A 336 44.00 11.88 -22.77
CA ASP A 336 45.11 12.71 -23.26
C ASP A 336 45.17 12.81 -24.79
N SER A 337 44.41 12.02 -25.54
CA SER A 337 44.41 12.06 -27.01
C SER A 337 44.11 13.46 -27.52
N ILE A 338 44.95 13.93 -28.46
CA ILE A 338 44.73 15.25 -29.08
C ILE A 338 43.64 15.14 -30.14
N VAL A 339 42.59 15.96 -29.98
CA VAL A 339 41.44 16.04 -30.87
C VAL A 339 41.17 17.47 -31.33
N GLY A 340 40.52 17.62 -32.47
CA GLY A 340 40.11 18.94 -32.96
C GLY A 340 38.80 19.38 -32.27
N CYS A 341 38.75 20.65 -31.85
CA CYS A 341 37.55 21.32 -31.38
C CYS A 341 37.39 22.70 -32.07
N PRO A 342 37.17 22.71 -33.39
CA PRO A 342 36.87 23.99 -34.10
C PRO A 342 35.51 24.52 -33.71
N GLY A 343 35.30 25.83 -33.83
CA GLY A 343 34.04 26.47 -33.48
C GLY A 343 32.88 25.98 -34.34
N THR A 344 33.16 25.59 -35.58
CA THR A 344 32.23 25.09 -36.59
C THR A 344 32.91 24.07 -37.47
N GLN A 345 32.22 23.02 -37.85
CA GLN A 345 32.78 21.97 -38.72
C GLN A 345 31.67 21.35 -39.56
N ASP A 346 31.93 21.09 -40.83
CA ASP A 346 31.07 20.24 -41.67
C ASP A 346 31.36 18.78 -41.38
N ILE A 347 30.32 18.05 -40.95
CA ILE A 347 30.38 16.65 -40.61
C ILE A 347 29.35 15.90 -41.43
N GLY A 348 29.79 15.27 -42.51
CA GLY A 348 28.90 14.51 -43.39
C GLY A 348 27.85 15.33 -44.08
N GLY A 349 28.15 16.56 -44.46
CA GLY A 349 27.19 17.50 -45.09
C GLY A 349 26.31 18.31 -44.12
N ARG A 350 26.54 18.12 -42.80
CA ARG A 350 25.82 18.87 -41.76
C ARG A 350 26.80 19.78 -41.00
N ILE A 351 26.49 21.05 -40.95
CA ILE A 351 27.24 22.01 -40.16
C ILE A 351 26.94 21.82 -38.67
N VAL A 352 27.96 21.44 -37.89
CA VAL A 352 27.91 21.31 -36.45
C VAL A 352 28.63 22.51 -35.82
N THR A 353 28.02 23.16 -34.85
CA THR A 353 28.57 24.35 -34.18
C THR A 353 28.63 24.12 -32.67
N ASN A 354 29.72 24.57 -32.05
CA ASN A 354 29.82 24.66 -30.60
C ASN A 354 28.93 25.81 -30.06
N TYR A 355 28.55 25.73 -28.79
CA TYR A 355 27.81 26.82 -28.14
C TYR A 355 28.57 28.14 -28.27
N ASN A 356 27.89 29.17 -28.71
CA ASN A 356 28.51 30.46 -29.06
C ASN A 356 29.74 30.38 -29.98
N SER A 357 29.81 29.33 -30.81
CA SER A 357 30.90 29.08 -31.76
C SER A 357 32.30 29.05 -31.12
N PHE A 358 32.41 28.72 -29.83
CA PHE A 358 33.72 28.63 -29.18
C PHE A 358 34.64 27.61 -29.89
N SER A 359 35.96 27.88 -29.90
CA SER A 359 36.95 26.97 -30.42
C SER A 359 38.09 26.78 -29.42
N LEU A 360 38.53 25.51 -29.28
CA LEU A 360 39.74 25.17 -28.51
C LEU A 360 40.92 24.81 -29.42
N GLY A 361 40.72 24.85 -30.75
CA GLY A 361 41.73 24.37 -31.71
C GLY A 361 42.00 22.87 -31.50
N SER A 362 43.28 22.49 -31.41
CA SER A 362 43.70 21.13 -31.02
C SER A 362 43.86 21.08 -29.50
N THR A 363 43.19 20.13 -28.86
CA THR A 363 43.15 20.02 -27.40
C THR A 363 43.07 18.54 -26.96
N GLN A 364 43.32 18.26 -25.70
CA GLN A 364 43.10 16.93 -25.14
C GLN A 364 41.61 16.57 -25.12
N LEU A 365 41.28 15.28 -25.29
CA LEU A 365 39.90 14.80 -25.31
C LEU A 365 39.17 15.15 -24.02
N GLU A 366 39.84 15.02 -22.85
CA GLU A 366 39.24 15.39 -21.57
C GLU A 366 38.80 16.86 -21.52
N ASN A 367 39.64 17.78 -22.08
CA ASN A 367 39.30 19.19 -22.11
C ASN A 367 38.14 19.47 -23.11
N ALA A 368 38.18 18.80 -24.28
CA ALA A 368 37.04 18.87 -25.23
C ALA A 368 35.72 18.38 -24.58
N PHE A 369 35.81 17.30 -23.76
CA PHE A 369 34.70 16.76 -23.02
C PHE A 369 34.21 17.75 -21.93
N ALA A 370 35.10 18.25 -21.10
CA ALA A 370 34.83 19.20 -20.03
C ALA A 370 34.16 20.49 -20.54
N LYS A 371 34.58 20.96 -21.75
CA LYS A 371 33.97 22.13 -22.41
C LYS A 371 32.78 21.79 -23.29
N SER A 372 32.42 20.52 -23.35
CA SER A 372 31.24 20.05 -24.12
C SER A 372 31.34 20.39 -25.63
N CYS A 373 32.47 20.15 -26.24
CA CYS A 373 32.71 20.44 -27.65
C CYS A 373 31.85 19.61 -28.58
N ASN A 374 30.89 20.21 -29.27
CA ASN A 374 29.98 19.49 -30.17
C ASN A 374 30.69 18.92 -31.39
N THR A 375 31.60 19.71 -31.98
CA THR A 375 32.34 19.33 -33.20
C THR A 375 33.23 18.12 -32.96
N THR A 376 33.92 18.04 -31.83
CA THR A 376 34.71 16.88 -31.44
C THR A 376 33.90 15.60 -31.35
N PHE A 377 32.77 15.63 -30.60
CA PHE A 377 31.98 14.43 -30.36
C PHE A 377 31.15 14.03 -31.56
N ALA A 378 30.75 14.95 -32.41
CA ALA A 378 30.17 14.63 -33.70
C ALA A 378 31.18 13.92 -34.63
N ASP A 379 32.40 14.40 -34.70
CA ASP A 379 33.49 13.77 -35.47
C ASP A 379 33.83 12.35 -34.96
N ILE A 380 33.94 12.16 -33.63
CA ILE A 380 34.10 10.83 -33.02
C ILE A 380 32.95 9.89 -33.41
N SER A 381 31.73 10.39 -33.40
CA SER A 381 30.54 9.54 -33.69
C SER A 381 30.54 9.06 -35.14
N THR A 382 31.00 9.86 -36.09
CA THR A 382 31.06 9.45 -37.52
C THR A 382 32.11 8.38 -37.82
N LYS A 383 33.09 8.20 -36.96
CA LYS A 383 34.16 7.19 -37.08
C LYS A 383 33.79 5.84 -36.44
N LEU A 384 32.61 5.75 -35.82
CA LEU A 384 32.07 4.49 -35.31
C LEU A 384 31.42 3.69 -36.44
N LYS A 385 31.62 2.38 -36.39
CA LYS A 385 30.93 1.46 -37.31
C LYS A 385 29.45 1.32 -36.93
N PRO A 386 28.60 0.93 -37.91
CA PRO A 386 27.20 0.62 -37.62
C PRO A 386 27.07 -0.39 -36.47
N GLY A 387 26.25 -0.06 -35.48
CA GLY A 387 26.00 -0.88 -34.31
C GLY A 387 26.91 -0.60 -33.10
N GLU A 388 28.14 -0.07 -33.26
CA GLU A 388 29.09 0.11 -32.16
C GLU A 388 28.55 1.05 -31.05
N LEU A 389 27.88 2.12 -31.43
CA LEU A 389 27.27 3.01 -30.45
C LEU A 389 26.14 2.35 -29.66
N LYS A 390 25.33 1.50 -30.34
CA LYS A 390 24.29 0.70 -29.71
C LYS A 390 24.87 -0.32 -28.72
N ASP A 391 25.96 -1.00 -29.10
CA ASP A 391 26.63 -1.98 -28.25
C ASP A 391 27.16 -1.32 -26.97
N VAL A 392 27.77 -0.15 -27.10
CA VAL A 392 28.28 0.64 -25.97
C VAL A 392 27.11 1.14 -25.08
N ALA A 393 26.00 1.59 -25.68
CA ALA A 393 24.83 1.99 -24.94
C ALA A 393 24.23 0.82 -24.13
N SER A 394 24.22 -0.39 -24.73
CA SER A 394 23.75 -1.59 -24.03
C SER A 394 24.62 -1.96 -22.83
N GLN A 395 25.94 -1.79 -22.92
CA GLN A 395 26.87 -2.01 -21.81
C GLN A 395 26.62 -1.06 -20.64
N LEU A 396 26.15 0.14 -20.91
CA LEU A 396 25.77 1.15 -19.90
C LEU A 396 24.30 1.04 -19.47
N SER A 397 23.60 -0.01 -19.90
CA SER A 397 22.17 -0.23 -19.63
C SER A 397 21.25 0.91 -20.10
N LEU A 398 21.68 1.72 -21.04
CA LEU A 398 20.93 2.89 -21.54
C LEU A 398 19.93 2.54 -22.66
N ILE A 399 19.95 1.32 -23.19
CA ILE A 399 19.15 0.93 -24.36
C ILE A 399 17.99 -0.01 -24.02
N HIS A 400 17.84 -0.41 -22.76
CA HIS A 400 16.76 -1.29 -22.31
C HIS A 400 15.43 -0.56 -22.03
N ILE A 401 15.32 0.70 -22.38
CA ILE A 401 14.17 1.58 -22.12
C ILE A 401 13.41 1.85 -23.45
N SER A 402 13.27 0.83 -24.27
CA SER A 402 12.40 0.91 -25.46
C SER A 402 11.27 -0.08 -25.39
#